data_9d8a66d53fbdca0fc40457d0baac8360
#
_entry.id   9d8a66d53fbdca0fc40457d0baac8360
#
_cell.length_a   1.000
_cell.length_b   1.000
_cell.length_c   1.000
_cell.angle_alpha   90.00
_cell.angle_beta   90.00
_cell.angle_gamma   90.00
#
_symmetry.space_group_name_H-M   'P 1'
#
loop_
_entity.id
_entity.type
_entity.pdbx_description
1 polymer ?
#
loop_
_entity_poly.entity_id
_entity_poly.type
_entity_poly.pdbx_seq_one_letter_code
_entity_poly.pdbx_strand_id
1 'polypeptide(L)'
;KVPILRWPGGCFVSSYHWKDAVGKNRQPFFDKAWRVEDPNTFGTDEYIKMCKKIGCEPYICTNAGTGTAEEMSDWVEYCNLETEGKYAKWRIANGHEKPYNVKYWSIGNENYGNWEIGAKSSDEWWRLVKEAAKMILHVSPTVELSAAALSDIDWTLNLLKNCGSYLKWVSLHGYWDMVPEKNELANYTQCMAYTDQVDRAVKDVRGLLTALHLEKNIKIAFDEWNLRSWHHPNVHTIQQGIDKDSYVTPRNKNDDNSSYTMADAVFTACFLNAMNRNCDIVGMANFAPILNTRGCIYSYKDGIVLRSTYHVFDLYVNYMGDLVLDDWQEGEHPKLTVTAKNGKQVTTELLDIVATQHSENGMISVSIVNKDPEHAQTL
;
A
#
# COMPACT_ATOMS: atom_id res chain seq x y z
N LYS A 1 5.19 -16.41 -3.31
CA LYS A 1 3.80 -16.37 -2.78
C LYS A 1 3.41 -14.94 -2.50
N VAL A 2 2.17 -14.56 -2.84
CA VAL A 2 1.57 -13.27 -2.45
C VAL A 2 0.54 -13.59 -1.37
N PRO A 3 0.75 -13.20 -0.09
CA PRO A 3 -0.18 -13.57 0.97
C PRO A 3 -1.48 -12.77 0.94
N ILE A 4 -1.41 -11.51 0.57
CA ILE A 4 -2.55 -10.58 0.51
C ILE A 4 -2.38 -9.60 -0.65
N LEU A 5 -3.45 -9.27 -1.34
CA LEU A 5 -3.46 -8.33 -2.45
C LEU A 5 -4.47 -7.21 -2.19
N ARG A 6 -4.02 -5.95 -2.19
CA ARG A 6 -4.88 -4.77 -2.04
C ARG A 6 -5.40 -4.31 -3.40
N TRP A 7 -6.71 -4.04 -3.49
CA TRP A 7 -7.38 -3.55 -4.71
C TRP A 7 -8.70 -2.84 -4.35
N PRO A 8 -9.20 -1.88 -5.15
CA PRO A 8 -8.50 -1.19 -6.22
C PRO A 8 -7.39 -0.28 -5.70
N GLY A 9 -7.58 0.43 -4.60
CA GLY A 9 -6.60 1.29 -3.97
C GLY A 9 -6.12 2.46 -4.81
N GLY A 10 -5.15 3.19 -4.28
CA GLY A 10 -4.61 4.40 -4.87
C GLY A 10 -5.66 5.49 -5.07
N CYS A 11 -5.28 6.58 -5.72
CA CYS A 11 -6.20 7.67 -6.04
C CYS A 11 -7.38 7.24 -6.94
N PHE A 12 -7.23 6.13 -7.67
CA PHE A 12 -8.28 5.55 -8.50
C PHE A 12 -9.56 5.26 -7.70
N VAL A 13 -9.42 4.69 -6.48
CA VAL A 13 -10.60 4.32 -5.69
C VAL A 13 -11.45 5.51 -5.29
N SER A 14 -10.89 6.70 -5.18
CA SER A 14 -11.60 7.90 -4.72
C SER A 14 -12.71 8.39 -5.68
N SER A 15 -12.72 7.89 -6.91
CA SER A 15 -13.79 8.13 -7.89
C SER A 15 -14.36 6.85 -8.52
N TYR A 16 -14.01 5.68 -7.98
CA TYR A 16 -14.44 4.38 -8.48
C TYR A 16 -15.71 3.92 -7.76
N HIS A 17 -16.76 3.63 -8.54
CA HIS A 17 -18.02 3.08 -8.04
C HIS A 17 -18.11 1.59 -8.40
N TRP A 18 -17.96 0.72 -7.41
CA TRP A 18 -17.88 -0.72 -7.59
C TRP A 18 -19.11 -1.31 -8.30
N LYS A 19 -20.27 -0.67 -8.12
CA LYS A 19 -21.54 -1.08 -8.74
C LYS A 19 -21.49 -1.02 -10.27
N ASP A 20 -20.72 -0.10 -10.83
CA ASP A 20 -20.57 0.07 -12.27
C ASP A 20 -19.62 -0.99 -12.89
N ALA A 21 -18.87 -1.71 -12.04
CA ALA A 21 -17.85 -2.65 -12.44
C ALA A 21 -18.18 -4.12 -12.14
N VAL A 22 -19.45 -4.44 -11.92
CA VAL A 22 -19.95 -5.82 -11.75
C VAL A 22 -21.02 -6.15 -12.78
N GLY A 23 -21.17 -7.44 -13.10
CA GLY A 23 -22.14 -7.90 -14.09
C GLY A 23 -21.68 -7.71 -15.53
N LYS A 24 -22.64 -7.83 -16.49
CA LYS A 24 -22.34 -7.89 -17.93
C LYS A 24 -22.40 -6.55 -18.66
N ASN A 25 -23.12 -5.57 -18.11
CA ASN A 25 -23.44 -4.30 -18.80
C ASN A 25 -22.55 -3.17 -18.33
N ARG A 26 -21.23 -3.38 -18.34
CA ARG A 26 -20.24 -2.38 -17.93
C ARG A 26 -19.98 -1.42 -19.07
N GLN A 27 -19.75 -0.14 -18.72
CA GLN A 27 -19.36 0.88 -19.68
C GLN A 27 -17.96 1.39 -19.31
N PRO A 28 -17.11 1.71 -20.29
CA PRO A 28 -15.89 2.45 -20.04
C PRO A 28 -16.18 3.76 -19.30
N PHE A 29 -15.30 4.19 -18.45
CA PHE A 29 -15.42 5.48 -17.76
C PHE A 29 -14.10 6.25 -17.77
N PHE A 30 -14.19 7.56 -17.60
CA PHE A 30 -13.02 8.40 -17.48
C PHE A 30 -12.59 8.45 -16.00
N ASP A 31 -11.43 7.88 -15.70
CA ASP A 31 -10.79 8.00 -14.40
C ASP A 31 -10.33 9.44 -14.18
N LYS A 32 -10.98 10.14 -13.27
CA LYS A 32 -10.73 11.55 -12.97
C LYS A 32 -9.44 11.75 -12.17
N ALA A 33 -9.01 10.75 -11.43
CA ALA A 33 -7.76 10.83 -10.66
C ALA A 33 -6.53 10.78 -11.58
N TRP A 34 -6.52 9.83 -12.51
CA TRP A 34 -5.38 9.61 -13.41
C TRP A 34 -5.60 10.15 -14.82
N ARG A 35 -6.76 10.74 -15.11
CA ARG A 35 -7.13 11.35 -16.39
C ARG A 35 -6.95 10.40 -17.58
N VAL A 36 -7.46 9.20 -17.43
CA VAL A 36 -7.37 8.15 -18.44
C VAL A 36 -8.70 7.44 -18.56
N GLU A 37 -9.04 6.97 -19.76
CA GLU A 37 -10.19 6.09 -19.94
C GLU A 37 -9.87 4.70 -19.38
N ASP A 38 -10.72 4.22 -18.47
CA ASP A 38 -10.70 2.84 -17.98
C ASP A 38 -11.74 2.03 -18.76
N PRO A 39 -11.36 0.89 -19.38
CA PRO A 39 -12.28 0.06 -20.15
C PRO A 39 -13.29 -0.68 -19.28
N ASN A 40 -13.18 -0.62 -17.96
CA ASN A 40 -14.06 -1.25 -16.97
C ASN A 40 -14.23 -2.77 -17.16
N THR A 41 -13.16 -3.44 -17.53
CA THR A 41 -13.15 -4.89 -17.79
C THR A 41 -12.74 -5.72 -16.59
N PHE A 42 -12.30 -5.08 -15.53
CA PHE A 42 -11.83 -5.72 -14.29
C PHE A 42 -12.51 -5.09 -13.08
N GLY A 43 -13.30 -5.89 -12.38
CA GLY A 43 -14.06 -5.46 -11.20
C GLY A 43 -13.96 -6.49 -10.07
N THR A 44 -14.92 -6.43 -9.14
CA THR A 44 -14.93 -7.28 -7.95
C THR A 44 -14.81 -8.77 -8.28
N ASP A 45 -15.58 -9.25 -9.22
CA ASP A 45 -15.67 -10.69 -9.53
C ASP A 45 -14.37 -11.20 -10.15
N GLU A 46 -13.74 -10.44 -11.05
CA GLU A 46 -12.44 -10.75 -11.65
C GLU A 46 -11.32 -10.68 -10.60
N TYR A 47 -11.36 -9.69 -9.72
CA TYR A 47 -10.38 -9.54 -8.64
C TYR A 47 -10.41 -10.74 -7.68
N ILE A 48 -11.58 -11.13 -7.21
CA ILE A 48 -11.73 -12.29 -6.33
C ILE A 48 -11.29 -13.58 -7.02
N LYS A 49 -11.62 -13.74 -8.31
CA LYS A 49 -11.15 -14.88 -9.12
C LYS A 49 -9.63 -14.89 -9.24
N MET A 50 -9.00 -13.74 -9.41
CA MET A 50 -7.55 -13.60 -9.45
C MET A 50 -6.93 -13.97 -8.10
N CYS A 51 -7.44 -13.46 -6.98
CA CYS A 51 -6.97 -13.80 -5.64
C CYS A 51 -7.02 -15.32 -5.39
N LYS A 52 -8.14 -15.95 -5.72
CA LYS A 52 -8.30 -17.42 -5.62
C LYS A 52 -7.28 -18.18 -6.47
N LYS A 53 -6.99 -17.70 -7.68
CA LYS A 53 -6.02 -18.32 -8.59
C LYS A 53 -4.58 -18.18 -8.10
N ILE A 54 -4.24 -17.05 -7.50
CA ILE A 54 -2.92 -16.79 -6.92
C ILE A 54 -2.76 -17.47 -5.55
N GLY A 55 -3.87 -17.71 -4.84
CA GLY A 55 -3.88 -18.24 -3.48
C GLY A 55 -3.56 -17.16 -2.44
N CYS A 56 -4.08 -15.94 -2.62
CA CYS A 56 -3.91 -14.81 -1.69
C CYS A 56 -5.24 -14.33 -1.13
N GLU A 57 -5.18 -13.69 0.05
CA GLU A 57 -6.33 -13.02 0.65
C GLU A 57 -6.66 -11.74 -0.11
N PRO A 58 -7.94 -11.47 -0.39
CA PRO A 58 -8.38 -10.21 -0.92
C PRO A 58 -8.43 -9.12 0.17
N TYR A 59 -7.93 -7.94 -0.17
CA TYR A 59 -8.02 -6.73 0.64
C TYR A 59 -8.63 -5.61 -0.19
N ILE A 60 -9.89 -5.26 0.09
CA ILE A 60 -10.64 -4.29 -0.71
C ILE A 60 -10.55 -2.90 -0.07
N CYS A 61 -10.14 -1.92 -0.88
CA CYS A 61 -10.14 -0.51 -0.53
C CYS A 61 -11.41 0.16 -1.07
N THR A 62 -12.18 0.83 -0.20
CA THR A 62 -13.48 1.42 -0.55
C THR A 62 -13.36 2.91 -0.90
N ASN A 63 -14.32 3.42 -1.69
CA ASN A 63 -14.36 4.81 -2.14
C ASN A 63 -14.84 5.75 -1.02
N ALA A 64 -13.92 6.48 -0.40
CA ALA A 64 -14.22 7.55 0.56
C ALA A 64 -14.11 8.97 -0.05
N GLY A 65 -13.84 9.06 -1.36
CA GLY A 65 -13.80 10.33 -2.08
C GLY A 65 -15.19 10.80 -2.49
N THR A 66 -15.74 10.16 -3.52
CA THR A 66 -17.06 10.42 -4.08
C THR A 66 -18.14 9.45 -3.61
N GLY A 67 -17.75 8.32 -3.01
CA GLY A 67 -18.65 7.31 -2.45
C GLY A 67 -19.19 7.68 -1.08
N THR A 68 -20.09 6.85 -0.58
CA THR A 68 -20.77 7.02 0.72
C THR A 68 -20.51 5.83 1.65
N ALA A 69 -20.74 6.01 2.95
CA ALA A 69 -20.72 4.92 3.92
C ALA A 69 -21.69 3.78 3.54
N GLU A 70 -22.84 4.13 2.96
CA GLU A 70 -23.81 3.16 2.45
C GLU A 70 -23.22 2.35 1.29
N GLU A 71 -22.62 3.01 0.30
CA GLU A 71 -22.01 2.32 -0.84
C GLU A 71 -20.87 1.37 -0.41
N MET A 72 -20.10 1.73 0.61
CA MET A 72 -19.09 0.85 1.19
C MET A 72 -19.70 -0.40 1.81
N SER A 73 -20.75 -0.24 2.61
CA SER A 73 -21.48 -1.36 3.24
C SER A 73 -22.21 -2.23 2.23
N ASP A 74 -22.75 -1.63 1.16
CA ASP A 74 -23.37 -2.34 0.04
C ASP A 74 -22.34 -3.27 -0.67
N TRP A 75 -21.08 -2.83 -0.76
CA TRP A 75 -20.03 -3.66 -1.32
C TRP A 75 -19.69 -4.86 -0.44
N VAL A 76 -19.69 -4.66 0.88
CA VAL A 76 -19.54 -5.76 1.84
C VAL A 76 -20.73 -6.72 1.76
N GLU A 77 -21.97 -6.20 1.60
CA GLU A 77 -23.16 -7.02 1.35
C GLU A 77 -22.99 -7.89 0.10
N TYR A 78 -22.55 -7.29 -1.01
CA TYR A 78 -22.29 -8.02 -2.25
C TYR A 78 -21.28 -9.15 -2.05
N CYS A 79 -20.23 -8.90 -1.30
CA CYS A 79 -19.15 -9.88 -1.12
C CYS A 79 -19.45 -10.93 -0.05
N ASN A 80 -20.13 -10.59 1.04
CA ASN A 80 -20.11 -11.40 2.25
C ASN A 80 -21.46 -11.96 2.69
N LEU A 81 -22.61 -11.35 2.34
CA LEU A 81 -23.89 -11.95 2.67
C LEU A 81 -24.23 -13.14 1.76
N GLU A 82 -24.87 -14.16 2.30
CA GLU A 82 -25.20 -15.36 1.55
C GLU A 82 -26.30 -15.11 0.53
N THR A 83 -27.52 -14.86 0.98
CA THR A 83 -28.70 -14.72 0.11
C THR A 83 -29.57 -13.52 0.44
N GLU A 84 -29.37 -12.92 1.59
CA GLU A 84 -30.14 -11.79 2.07
C GLU A 84 -29.69 -10.48 1.40
N GLY A 85 -30.62 -9.58 1.27
CA GLY A 85 -30.34 -8.26 0.74
C GLY A 85 -30.29 -8.18 -0.79
N LYS A 86 -30.19 -6.96 -1.27
CA LYS A 86 -30.22 -6.63 -2.69
C LYS A 86 -28.91 -7.04 -3.40
N TYR A 87 -27.80 -6.80 -2.76
CA TYR A 87 -26.50 -6.94 -3.39
C TYR A 87 -25.98 -8.39 -3.36
N ALA A 88 -26.28 -9.17 -2.31
CA ALA A 88 -26.04 -10.61 -2.34
C ALA A 88 -26.83 -11.30 -3.47
N LYS A 89 -28.09 -10.92 -3.66
CA LYS A 89 -28.91 -11.41 -4.78
C LYS A 89 -28.35 -10.98 -6.13
N TRP A 90 -27.75 -9.78 -6.22
CA TRP A 90 -27.10 -9.32 -7.44
C TRP A 90 -25.84 -10.13 -7.75
N ARG A 91 -25.02 -10.43 -6.74
CA ARG A 91 -23.88 -11.35 -6.90
C ARG A 91 -24.32 -12.70 -7.45
N ILE A 92 -25.38 -13.28 -6.88
CA ILE A 92 -25.94 -14.56 -7.33
C ILE A 92 -26.43 -14.47 -8.78
N ALA A 93 -27.12 -13.38 -9.13
CA ALA A 93 -27.57 -13.15 -10.51
C ALA A 93 -26.42 -12.97 -11.51
N ASN A 94 -25.25 -12.50 -11.04
CA ASN A 94 -24.02 -12.43 -11.82
C ASN A 94 -23.32 -13.79 -11.97
N GLY A 95 -23.85 -14.86 -11.39
CA GLY A 95 -23.33 -16.24 -11.50
C GLY A 95 -22.41 -16.67 -10.35
N HIS A 96 -22.41 -15.92 -9.24
CA HIS A 96 -21.59 -16.18 -8.07
C HIS A 96 -22.45 -16.51 -6.85
N GLU A 97 -22.88 -17.77 -6.76
CA GLU A 97 -23.80 -18.24 -5.70
C GLU A 97 -23.26 -18.02 -4.29
N LYS A 98 -22.00 -18.46 -4.08
CA LYS A 98 -21.38 -18.41 -2.75
C LYS A 98 -20.80 -17.05 -2.43
N PRO A 99 -20.88 -16.59 -1.16
CA PRO A 99 -20.20 -15.38 -0.74
C PRO A 99 -18.68 -15.51 -0.93
N TYR A 100 -18.03 -14.36 -1.15
CA TYR A 100 -16.59 -14.30 -1.32
C TYR A 100 -15.86 -14.33 0.02
N ASN A 101 -16.55 -13.94 1.10
CA ASN A 101 -16.02 -13.89 2.47
C ASN A 101 -14.76 -13.01 2.57
N VAL A 102 -14.79 -11.84 1.97
CA VAL A 102 -13.67 -10.89 2.04
C VAL A 102 -13.52 -10.41 3.47
N LYS A 103 -12.37 -10.68 4.05
CA LYS A 103 -12.07 -10.37 5.44
C LYS A 103 -11.57 -8.94 5.64
N TYR A 104 -10.69 -8.46 4.74
CA TYR A 104 -9.96 -7.21 4.91
C TYR A 104 -10.55 -6.09 4.06
N TRP A 105 -10.86 -4.96 4.71
CA TRP A 105 -11.49 -3.80 4.08
C TRP A 105 -10.84 -2.51 4.53
N SER A 106 -10.39 -1.67 3.59
CA SER A 106 -9.91 -0.32 3.88
C SER A 106 -11.01 0.70 3.61
N ILE A 107 -11.24 1.59 4.57
CA ILE A 107 -12.07 2.77 4.39
C ILE A 107 -11.19 3.85 3.81
N GLY A 108 -11.41 4.18 2.53
CA GLY A 108 -10.70 5.23 1.80
C GLY A 108 -9.24 4.96 1.47
N ASN A 109 -8.66 5.93 0.79
CA ASN A 109 -7.27 5.97 0.36
C ASN A 109 -6.74 7.39 0.47
N GLU A 110 -5.69 7.61 1.28
CA GLU A 110 -4.98 8.89 1.39
C GLU A 110 -5.87 10.14 1.50
N ASN A 111 -7.05 10.03 2.07
CA ASN A 111 -8.01 11.14 2.14
C ASN A 111 -7.51 12.38 2.91
N TYR A 112 -6.32 12.29 3.50
CA TYR A 112 -5.55 13.40 4.06
C TYR A 112 -4.85 14.26 3.00
N GLY A 113 -4.61 13.70 1.80
CA GLY A 113 -3.83 14.33 0.76
C GLY A 113 -4.66 15.28 -0.10
N ASN A 114 -4.17 16.50 -0.32
CA ASN A 114 -4.84 17.47 -1.18
C ASN A 114 -4.84 17.09 -2.67
N TRP A 115 -4.12 16.04 -3.05
CA TRP A 115 -4.14 15.44 -4.40
C TRP A 115 -5.30 14.47 -4.60
N GLU A 116 -5.90 13.99 -3.50
CA GLU A 116 -7.01 13.04 -3.56
C GLU A 116 -8.33 13.71 -3.92
N ILE A 117 -9.12 13.06 -4.76
CA ILE A 117 -10.51 13.44 -4.98
C ILE A 117 -11.29 13.18 -3.70
N GLY A 118 -11.95 14.21 -3.17
CA GLY A 118 -12.68 14.12 -1.91
C GLY A 118 -11.77 14.08 -0.69
N ALA A 119 -10.59 14.74 -0.75
CA ALA A 119 -9.76 14.99 0.42
C ALA A 119 -10.57 15.57 1.58
N LYS A 120 -10.20 15.23 2.79
CA LYS A 120 -10.92 15.53 4.02
C LYS A 120 -10.05 16.29 5.00
N SER A 121 -10.67 17.09 5.84
CA SER A 121 -10.07 17.48 7.11
C SER A 121 -10.09 16.30 8.10
N SER A 122 -9.26 16.38 9.14
CA SER A 122 -9.21 15.32 10.17
C SER A 122 -10.58 15.07 10.80
N ASP A 123 -11.39 16.12 11.02
CA ASP A 123 -12.74 16.00 11.60
C ASP A 123 -13.75 15.36 10.64
N GLU A 124 -13.71 15.69 9.37
CA GLU A 124 -14.55 15.04 8.34
C GLU A 124 -14.17 13.56 8.19
N TRP A 125 -12.87 13.28 8.29
CA TRP A 125 -12.36 11.94 8.11
C TRP A 125 -12.88 10.95 9.17
N TRP A 126 -12.64 11.24 10.46
CA TRP A 126 -13.09 10.29 11.48
C TRP A 126 -14.62 10.14 11.52
N ARG A 127 -15.38 11.19 11.17
CA ARG A 127 -16.87 11.09 11.09
C ARG A 127 -17.29 10.12 10.00
N LEU A 128 -16.71 10.23 8.80
CA LEU A 128 -16.98 9.30 7.70
C LEU A 128 -16.57 7.87 8.08
N VAL A 129 -15.36 7.69 8.60
CA VAL A 129 -14.85 6.36 9.02
C VAL A 129 -15.78 5.72 10.05
N LYS A 130 -16.23 6.48 11.03
CA LYS A 130 -17.13 5.98 12.08
C LYS A 130 -18.45 5.47 11.52
N GLU A 131 -19.08 6.23 10.62
CA GLU A 131 -20.35 5.82 10.03
C GLU A 131 -20.15 4.63 9.08
N ALA A 132 -19.14 4.66 8.23
CA ALA A 132 -18.82 3.54 7.36
C ALA A 132 -18.53 2.26 8.16
N ALA A 133 -17.73 2.35 9.21
CA ALA A 133 -17.40 1.21 10.06
C ALA A 133 -18.65 0.59 10.72
N LYS A 134 -19.55 1.43 11.26
CA LYS A 134 -20.82 0.94 11.83
C LYS A 134 -21.65 0.18 10.80
N MET A 135 -21.85 0.77 9.62
CA MET A 135 -22.64 0.15 8.57
C MET A 135 -22.02 -1.16 8.08
N ILE A 136 -20.73 -1.18 7.82
CA ILE A 136 -19.99 -2.37 7.39
C ILE A 136 -20.08 -3.49 8.44
N LEU A 137 -19.85 -3.18 9.71
CA LEU A 137 -19.87 -4.19 10.78
C LEU A 137 -21.29 -4.69 11.09
N HIS A 138 -22.33 -3.94 10.77
CA HIS A 138 -23.70 -4.42 10.82
C HIS A 138 -24.03 -5.40 9.69
N VAL A 139 -23.38 -5.29 8.55
CA VAL A 139 -23.50 -6.25 7.45
C VAL A 139 -22.67 -7.50 7.71
N SER A 140 -21.42 -7.33 8.13
CA SER A 140 -20.48 -8.44 8.33
C SER A 140 -19.58 -8.15 9.57
N PRO A 141 -19.96 -8.63 10.76
CA PRO A 141 -19.29 -8.29 12.02
C PRO A 141 -17.88 -8.88 12.16
N THR A 142 -17.50 -9.81 11.32
CA THR A 142 -16.21 -10.51 11.36
C THR A 142 -15.14 -9.91 10.46
N VAL A 143 -15.47 -8.89 9.66
CA VAL A 143 -14.48 -8.22 8.82
C VAL A 143 -13.52 -7.36 9.64
N GLU A 144 -12.33 -7.20 9.12
CA GLU A 144 -11.30 -6.39 9.74
C GLU A 144 -11.13 -5.09 8.95
N LEU A 145 -11.38 -3.98 9.64
CA LEU A 145 -11.37 -2.66 9.04
C LEU A 145 -10.04 -1.94 9.22
N SER A 146 -9.63 -1.27 8.16
CA SER A 146 -8.52 -0.33 8.11
C SER A 146 -9.04 1.06 7.74
N ALA A 147 -8.31 2.10 8.07
CA ALA A 147 -8.56 3.47 7.62
C ALA A 147 -7.25 4.23 7.41
N ALA A 148 -7.25 5.15 6.43
CA ALA A 148 -6.07 5.93 6.08
C ALA A 148 -5.55 6.77 7.26
N ALA A 149 -4.27 6.58 7.58
CA ALA A 149 -3.54 7.19 8.67
C ALA A 149 -2.20 7.78 8.19
N LEU A 150 -1.59 8.58 9.03
CA LEU A 150 -0.28 9.21 8.81
C LEU A 150 0.56 9.11 10.08
N SER A 151 1.85 9.35 9.97
CA SER A 151 2.68 9.71 11.13
C SER A 151 2.35 11.10 11.70
N ASP A 152 1.47 11.86 11.07
CA ASP A 152 0.93 13.13 11.57
C ASP A 152 0.04 12.91 12.80
N ILE A 153 0.34 13.65 13.87
CA ILE A 153 -0.31 13.47 15.17
C ILE A 153 -1.79 13.88 15.08
N ASP A 154 -2.11 15.02 14.51
CA ASP A 154 -3.47 15.56 14.55
C ASP A 154 -4.44 14.67 13.75
N TRP A 155 -4.01 14.17 12.59
CA TRP A 155 -4.81 13.30 11.77
C TRP A 155 -5.06 11.93 12.45
N THR A 156 -4.00 11.24 12.79
CA THR A 156 -4.07 9.85 13.26
C THR A 156 -4.59 9.76 14.69
N LEU A 157 -4.19 10.69 15.57
CA LEU A 157 -4.70 10.73 16.94
C LEU A 157 -6.22 10.96 16.97
N ASN A 158 -6.73 11.86 16.14
CA ASN A 158 -8.16 12.15 16.06
C ASN A 158 -8.96 10.96 15.52
N LEU A 159 -8.44 10.30 14.48
CA LEU A 159 -8.99 9.05 13.97
C LEU A 159 -9.06 7.96 15.06
N LEU A 160 -7.95 7.70 15.75
CA LEU A 160 -7.86 6.63 16.73
C LEU A 160 -8.73 6.88 17.96
N LYS A 161 -8.81 8.11 18.45
CA LYS A 161 -9.70 8.50 19.58
C LYS A 161 -11.17 8.22 19.27
N ASN A 162 -11.60 8.47 18.04
CA ASN A 162 -13.01 8.40 17.66
C ASN A 162 -13.41 7.07 17.03
N CYS A 163 -12.48 6.34 16.40
CA CYS A 163 -12.76 5.15 15.61
C CYS A 163 -11.95 3.91 16.02
N GLY A 164 -10.99 4.01 16.96
CA GLY A 164 -10.10 2.90 17.32
C GLY A 164 -10.83 1.63 17.73
N SER A 165 -12.02 1.73 18.35
CA SER A 165 -12.83 0.55 18.73
C SER A 165 -13.40 -0.24 17.54
N TYR A 166 -13.46 0.36 16.35
CA TYR A 166 -13.96 -0.27 15.13
C TYR A 166 -12.84 -0.82 14.23
N LEU A 167 -11.62 -0.32 14.41
CA LEU A 167 -10.50 -0.64 13.53
C LEU A 167 -9.69 -1.83 14.06
N LYS A 168 -9.16 -2.63 13.15
CA LYS A 168 -8.12 -3.63 13.41
C LYS A 168 -6.78 -3.22 12.81
N TRP A 169 -6.81 -2.29 11.87
CA TRP A 169 -5.66 -1.83 11.13
C TRP A 169 -5.68 -0.31 10.99
N VAL A 170 -4.51 0.29 10.92
CA VAL A 170 -4.30 1.64 10.40
C VAL A 170 -3.50 1.53 9.10
N SER A 171 -4.02 2.12 8.03
CA SER A 171 -3.39 2.13 6.72
C SER A 171 -2.32 3.21 6.69
N LEU A 172 -1.07 2.81 6.53
CA LEU A 172 0.08 3.68 6.44
C LEU A 172 0.71 3.54 5.06
N HIS A 173 1.03 4.67 4.43
CA HIS A 173 1.66 4.71 3.11
C HIS A 173 3.05 5.33 3.17
N GLY A 174 3.91 4.98 2.23
CA GLY A 174 5.25 5.55 2.13
C GLY A 174 5.84 5.54 0.73
N TYR A 175 6.21 6.74 0.27
CA TYR A 175 7.00 6.99 -0.92
C TYR A 175 8.09 7.99 -0.57
N TRP A 176 9.34 7.64 -0.82
CA TRP A 176 10.48 8.44 -0.31
C TRP A 176 11.15 9.28 -1.36
N ASP A 177 11.34 8.75 -2.57
CA ASP A 177 11.81 9.56 -3.70
C ASP A 177 10.60 10.16 -4.44
N MET A 178 10.28 11.39 -4.08
CA MET A 178 9.23 12.16 -4.76
C MET A 178 9.67 12.48 -6.17
N VAL A 179 8.99 11.88 -7.15
CA VAL A 179 9.34 12.00 -8.58
C VAL A 179 8.54 13.14 -9.20
N PRO A 180 9.21 14.24 -9.64
CA PRO A 180 8.55 15.36 -10.29
C PRO A 180 8.13 15.04 -11.72
N GLU A 181 7.40 15.96 -12.36
CA GLU A 181 6.91 15.83 -13.72
C GLU A 181 7.99 15.50 -14.76
N LYS A 182 9.21 16.02 -14.54
CA LYS A 182 10.37 15.73 -15.40
C LYS A 182 10.99 14.36 -15.18
N ASN A 183 10.43 13.55 -14.29
CA ASN A 183 10.91 12.22 -13.95
C ASN A 183 12.36 12.20 -13.40
N GLU A 184 12.75 13.23 -12.68
CA GLU A 184 14.08 13.34 -12.06
C GLU A 184 14.17 12.43 -10.84
N LEU A 185 14.82 11.30 -11.00
CA LEU A 185 15.00 10.28 -9.96
C LEU A 185 16.19 10.63 -9.05
N ALA A 186 16.07 10.29 -7.77
CA ALA A 186 17.22 10.29 -6.86
C ALA A 186 18.25 9.25 -7.30
N ASN A 187 19.51 9.57 -7.18
CA ASN A 187 20.60 8.63 -7.43
C ASN A 187 20.72 7.60 -6.28
N TYR A 188 21.61 6.61 -6.44
CA TYR A 188 21.75 5.52 -5.48
C TYR A 188 21.98 6.02 -4.04
N THR A 189 22.97 6.89 -3.84
CA THR A 189 23.32 7.37 -2.50
C THR A 189 22.22 8.22 -1.87
N GLN A 190 21.52 9.03 -2.68
CA GLN A 190 20.34 9.77 -2.22
C GLN A 190 19.22 8.83 -1.77
N CYS A 191 19.04 7.70 -2.46
CA CYS A 191 18.04 6.70 -2.08
C CYS A 191 18.39 6.03 -0.73
N MET A 192 19.66 5.80 -0.46
CA MET A 192 20.09 5.21 0.81
C MET A 192 19.79 6.13 2.01
N ALA A 193 19.71 7.43 1.80
CA ALA A 193 19.29 8.39 2.84
C ALA A 193 17.86 8.17 3.36
N TYR A 194 17.05 7.42 2.64
CA TYR A 194 15.65 7.19 3.00
C TYR A 194 15.42 5.91 3.83
N THR A 195 16.39 5.00 3.89
CA THR A 195 16.19 3.66 4.47
C THR A 195 15.76 3.70 5.94
N ASP A 196 16.31 4.61 6.75
CA ASP A 196 15.94 4.73 8.17
C ASP A 196 14.58 5.42 8.41
N GLN A 197 14.02 6.05 7.38
CA GLN A 197 12.73 6.73 7.52
C GLN A 197 11.56 5.74 7.62
N VAL A 198 11.74 4.52 7.15
CA VAL A 198 10.73 3.45 7.22
C VAL A 198 10.45 3.07 8.67
N ASP A 199 11.51 2.74 9.43
CA ASP A 199 11.40 2.45 10.87
C ASP A 199 10.82 3.63 11.66
N ARG A 200 11.19 4.86 11.28
CA ARG A 200 10.68 6.08 11.93
C ARG A 200 9.17 6.22 11.73
N ALA A 201 8.67 6.04 10.51
CA ALA A 201 7.23 6.11 10.23
C ALA A 201 6.42 5.08 11.05
N VAL A 202 6.94 3.86 11.18
CA VAL A 202 6.32 2.83 12.03
C VAL A 202 6.35 3.23 13.50
N LYS A 203 7.50 3.74 14.00
CA LYS A 203 7.65 4.17 15.40
C LYS A 203 6.71 5.31 15.77
N ASP A 204 6.50 6.27 14.89
CA ASP A 204 5.60 7.39 15.12
C ASP A 204 4.16 6.90 15.32
N VAL A 205 3.66 6.04 14.44
CA VAL A 205 2.31 5.45 14.56
C VAL A 205 2.21 4.51 15.77
N ARG A 206 3.23 3.69 16.03
CA ARG A 206 3.31 2.88 17.26
C ARG A 206 3.17 3.74 18.52
N GLY A 207 3.86 4.89 18.55
CA GLY A 207 3.77 5.83 19.67
C GLY A 207 2.35 6.31 19.92
N LEU A 208 1.58 6.63 18.87
CA LEU A 208 0.18 7.02 18.98
C LEU A 208 -0.72 5.88 19.47
N LEU A 209 -0.52 4.67 18.94
CA LEU A 209 -1.26 3.47 19.39
C LEU A 209 -1.00 3.19 20.86
N THR A 210 0.25 3.24 21.30
CA THR A 210 0.65 3.01 22.69
C THR A 210 0.09 4.08 23.62
N ALA A 211 0.13 5.34 23.23
CA ALA A 211 -0.43 6.45 24.03
C ALA A 211 -1.94 6.32 24.24
N LEU A 212 -2.63 5.61 23.36
CA LEU A 212 -4.07 5.34 23.46
C LEU A 212 -4.40 3.94 23.97
N HIS A 213 -3.42 3.13 24.35
CA HIS A 213 -3.56 1.72 24.75
C HIS A 213 -4.23 0.83 23.70
N LEU A 214 -3.97 1.10 22.41
CA LEU A 214 -4.54 0.39 21.26
C LEU A 214 -3.57 -0.59 20.59
N GLU A 215 -2.29 -0.60 20.96
CA GLU A 215 -1.22 -1.36 20.31
C GLU A 215 -1.42 -2.89 20.34
N LYS A 216 -2.24 -3.38 21.26
CA LYS A 216 -2.63 -4.81 21.32
C LYS A 216 -3.80 -5.16 20.42
N ASN A 217 -4.59 -4.17 20.02
CA ASN A 217 -5.84 -4.37 19.30
C ASN A 217 -5.77 -3.94 17.84
N ILE A 218 -4.87 -3.00 17.52
CA ILE A 218 -4.70 -2.42 16.19
C ILE A 218 -3.27 -2.65 15.72
N LYS A 219 -3.14 -3.13 14.51
CA LYS A 219 -1.87 -3.32 13.81
C LYS A 219 -1.71 -2.25 12.71
N ILE A 220 -0.49 -2.06 12.27
CA ILE A 220 -0.19 -1.24 11.11
C ILE A 220 -0.28 -2.13 9.87
N ALA A 221 -1.08 -1.69 8.89
CA ALA A 221 -1.02 -2.12 7.52
C ALA A 221 -0.19 -1.09 6.74
N PHE A 222 1.05 -1.42 6.42
CA PHE A 222 1.85 -0.59 5.51
C PHE A 222 1.44 -0.92 4.08
N ASP A 223 0.21 -0.58 3.73
CA ASP A 223 -0.55 -1.19 2.64
C ASP A 223 -0.41 -0.48 1.30
N GLU A 224 0.47 0.53 1.23
CA GLU A 224 0.93 1.11 -0.02
C GLU A 224 2.34 1.68 0.15
N TRP A 225 3.32 1.10 -0.54
CA TRP A 225 4.70 1.60 -0.46
C TRP A 225 5.52 1.28 -1.69
N ASN A 226 6.46 2.18 -1.99
CA ASN A 226 7.55 1.99 -2.96
C ASN A 226 8.65 3.02 -2.65
N LEU A 227 9.87 2.80 -3.12
CA LEU A 227 10.91 3.83 -3.03
C LEU A 227 10.45 5.09 -3.75
N ARG A 228 9.93 4.98 -4.96
CA ARG A 228 9.62 6.09 -5.84
C ARG A 228 8.14 6.34 -5.96
N SER A 229 7.73 7.61 -5.81
CA SER A 229 6.36 8.04 -6.05
C SER A 229 6.02 8.08 -7.54
N TRP A 230 4.74 8.28 -7.84
CA TRP A 230 4.27 8.64 -9.18
C TRP A 230 4.27 10.15 -9.36
N HIS A 231 4.33 10.57 -10.64
CA HIS A 231 3.89 11.89 -11.02
C HIS A 231 2.35 11.91 -11.05
N HIS A 232 1.77 12.64 -10.11
CA HIS A 232 0.33 12.88 -10.11
C HIS A 232 -0.04 13.98 -11.11
N PRO A 233 -1.16 13.83 -11.85
CA PRO A 233 -1.72 14.93 -12.62
C PRO A 233 -2.04 16.09 -11.67
N ASN A 234 -1.27 17.18 -11.76
CA ASN A 234 -1.40 18.29 -10.81
C ASN A 234 -2.69 19.07 -11.05
N VAL A 235 -3.61 19.07 -10.10
CA VAL A 235 -4.89 19.80 -10.19
C VAL A 235 -4.68 21.29 -10.33
N HIS A 236 -3.63 21.85 -9.74
CA HIS A 236 -3.34 23.28 -9.84
C HIS A 236 -2.99 23.74 -11.26
N THR A 237 -2.45 22.88 -12.09
CA THR A 237 -2.13 23.20 -13.48
C THR A 237 -3.37 23.31 -14.37
N ILE A 238 -4.48 22.69 -13.98
CA ILE A 238 -5.77 22.79 -14.71
C ILE A 238 -6.32 24.21 -14.66
N GLN A 239 -6.15 24.90 -13.55
CA GLN A 239 -6.66 26.26 -13.36
C GLN A 239 -5.88 27.33 -14.15
N GLN A 240 -4.76 26.98 -14.73
CA GLN A 240 -3.84 27.90 -15.45
C GLN A 240 -3.98 27.86 -16.97
N GLY A 241 -5.04 27.27 -17.50
CA GLY A 241 -5.29 27.26 -18.95
C GLY A 241 -4.35 26.40 -19.78
N ILE A 242 -3.96 25.27 -19.24
CA ILE A 242 -3.09 24.31 -19.90
C ILE A 242 -3.77 23.68 -21.11
N ASP A 243 -3.01 23.51 -22.17
CA ASP A 243 -3.40 22.88 -23.42
C ASP A 243 -4.05 21.49 -23.18
N LYS A 244 -5.10 21.21 -23.95
CA LYS A 244 -5.88 19.97 -23.86
C LYS A 244 -5.00 18.71 -23.96
N ASP A 245 -3.96 18.75 -24.78
CA ASP A 245 -3.03 17.63 -24.98
C ASP A 245 -2.13 17.37 -23.76
N SER A 246 -1.99 18.34 -22.86
CA SER A 246 -1.29 18.16 -21.57
C SER A 246 -2.19 17.61 -20.45
N TYR A 247 -3.49 17.48 -20.68
CA TYR A 247 -4.45 16.96 -19.72
C TYR A 247 -4.37 15.44 -19.57
N VAL A 248 -4.14 14.75 -20.66
CA VAL A 248 -3.99 13.30 -20.62
C VAL A 248 -2.55 13.01 -20.28
N THR A 249 -2.30 12.62 -19.06
CA THR A 249 -0.96 12.14 -18.69
C THR A 249 -0.63 10.96 -19.59
N PRO A 250 0.40 11.05 -20.44
CA PRO A 250 0.80 9.91 -21.23
C PRO A 250 1.09 8.75 -20.30
N ARG A 251 0.46 7.59 -20.50
CA ARG A 251 0.65 6.38 -19.68
C ARG A 251 2.13 6.03 -19.48
N ASN A 252 2.95 6.30 -20.46
CA ASN A 252 4.38 6.04 -20.46
C ASN A 252 5.22 6.96 -19.54
N LYS A 253 4.72 8.08 -19.04
CA LYS A 253 5.48 8.91 -18.07
C LYS A 253 5.66 8.22 -16.70
N ASN A 254 4.69 7.42 -16.28
CA ASN A 254 4.78 6.64 -15.05
C ASN A 254 5.26 5.20 -15.27
N ASP A 255 5.47 4.80 -16.51
CA ASP A 255 5.89 3.45 -16.90
C ASP A 255 7.33 3.44 -17.44
N ASP A 256 8.15 4.39 -16.99
CA ASP A 256 9.55 4.48 -17.38
C ASP A 256 10.37 3.39 -16.68
N ASN A 257 11.03 2.54 -17.50
CA ASN A 257 11.87 1.45 -17.01
C ASN A 257 13.20 1.92 -16.41
N SER A 258 13.58 3.20 -16.54
CA SER A 258 14.82 3.75 -15.98
C SER A 258 14.87 3.75 -14.44
N SER A 259 13.72 3.60 -13.77
CA SER A 259 13.60 3.63 -12.32
C SER A 259 13.84 2.27 -11.62
N TYR A 260 14.21 1.21 -12.36
CA TYR A 260 14.41 -0.13 -11.78
C TYR A 260 15.90 -0.43 -11.65
N THR A 261 16.55 0.26 -10.72
CA THR A 261 17.98 0.17 -10.46
C THR A 261 18.26 -0.67 -9.20
N MET A 262 19.54 -0.85 -8.89
CA MET A 262 19.94 -1.46 -7.62
C MET A 262 19.52 -0.64 -6.40
N ALA A 263 19.31 0.68 -6.54
CA ALA A 263 18.77 1.50 -5.46
C ALA A 263 17.38 1.03 -5.05
N ASP A 264 16.55 0.67 -6.02
CA ASP A 264 15.18 0.17 -5.78
C ASP A 264 15.23 -1.20 -5.06
N ALA A 265 16.15 -2.08 -5.47
CA ALA A 265 16.33 -3.39 -4.82
C ALA A 265 16.85 -3.27 -3.39
N VAL A 266 17.91 -2.50 -3.18
CA VAL A 266 18.53 -2.33 -1.84
C VAL A 266 17.56 -1.64 -0.88
N PHE A 267 16.85 -0.60 -1.33
CA PHE A 267 15.80 0.03 -0.54
C PHE A 267 14.68 -0.95 -0.18
N THR A 268 14.22 -1.75 -1.15
CA THR A 268 13.18 -2.77 -0.91
C THR A 268 13.62 -3.79 0.14
N ALA A 269 14.88 -4.24 0.11
CA ALA A 269 15.43 -5.14 1.11
C ALA A 269 15.48 -4.49 2.51
N CYS A 270 15.95 -3.25 2.63
CA CYS A 270 15.92 -2.50 3.88
C CYS A 270 14.48 -2.28 4.39
N PHE A 271 13.52 -2.01 3.48
CA PHE A 271 12.11 -1.91 3.84
C PHE A 271 11.57 -3.21 4.42
N LEU A 272 11.83 -4.35 3.79
CA LEU A 272 11.38 -5.65 4.30
C LEU A 272 12.05 -6.02 5.62
N ASN A 273 13.32 -5.67 5.81
CA ASN A 273 13.99 -5.80 7.10
C ASN A 273 13.30 -4.95 8.17
N ALA A 274 12.94 -3.70 7.86
CA ALA A 274 12.21 -2.84 8.78
C ALA A 274 10.83 -3.43 9.14
N MET A 275 10.11 -4.04 8.19
CA MET A 275 8.85 -4.74 8.48
C MET A 275 9.07 -5.92 9.42
N ASN A 276 10.11 -6.72 9.20
CA ASN A 276 10.47 -7.84 10.07
C ASN A 276 10.80 -7.35 11.50
N ARG A 277 11.66 -6.34 11.65
CA ARG A 277 11.99 -5.76 12.97
C ARG A 277 10.77 -5.24 13.74
N ASN A 278 9.72 -4.84 13.03
CA ASN A 278 8.49 -4.29 13.60
C ASN A 278 7.30 -5.26 13.49
N CYS A 279 7.53 -6.56 13.32
CA CYS A 279 6.47 -7.56 13.09
C CYS A 279 5.48 -7.70 14.26
N ASP A 280 5.85 -7.24 15.44
CA ASP A 280 4.97 -7.17 16.60
C ASP A 280 3.82 -6.16 16.44
N ILE A 281 4.01 -5.12 15.62
CA ILE A 281 2.99 -4.09 15.35
C ILE A 281 2.60 -4.00 13.87
N VAL A 282 3.48 -4.31 12.92
CA VAL A 282 3.18 -4.34 11.50
C VAL A 282 2.69 -5.74 11.13
N GLY A 283 1.48 -5.86 10.62
CA GLY A 283 0.88 -7.15 10.27
C GLY A 283 0.74 -7.40 8.77
N MET A 284 0.88 -6.38 7.94
CA MET A 284 0.92 -6.51 6.48
C MET A 284 1.68 -5.35 5.83
N ALA A 285 2.24 -5.61 4.63
CA ALA A 285 2.87 -4.61 3.80
C ALA A 285 2.60 -4.91 2.32
N ASN A 286 2.05 -3.94 1.57
CA ASN A 286 1.66 -4.14 0.18
C ASN A 286 2.48 -3.22 -0.72
N PHE A 287 3.33 -3.83 -1.55
CA PHE A 287 4.12 -3.12 -2.54
C PHE A 287 3.21 -2.54 -3.65
N ALA A 288 3.39 -1.30 -3.99
CA ALA A 288 2.51 -0.57 -4.91
C ALA A 288 3.24 -0.06 -6.16
N PRO A 289 2.78 -0.49 -7.34
CA PRO A 289 1.90 -1.61 -7.63
C PRO A 289 2.67 -2.92 -7.77
N ILE A 290 1.97 -4.04 -7.98
CA ILE A 290 2.64 -5.32 -8.28
C ILE A 290 3.01 -5.43 -9.77
N LEU A 291 2.16 -4.89 -10.67
CA LEU A 291 2.31 -4.98 -12.12
C LEU A 291 2.52 -3.62 -12.75
N ASN A 292 3.35 -3.59 -13.80
CA ASN A 292 3.60 -2.44 -14.67
C ASN A 292 4.00 -1.16 -13.91
N THR A 293 3.92 -0.01 -14.54
CA THR A 293 4.37 1.25 -13.96
C THR A 293 5.63 1.08 -13.09
N ARG A 294 5.56 1.27 -11.78
CA ARG A 294 6.66 1.05 -10.83
C ARG A 294 6.59 -0.31 -10.12
N GLY A 295 5.87 -1.26 -10.71
CA GLY A 295 5.69 -2.60 -10.15
C GLY A 295 6.92 -3.49 -10.30
N CYS A 296 6.97 -4.55 -9.50
CA CYS A 296 8.06 -5.52 -9.55
C CYS A 296 8.02 -6.44 -10.79
N ILE A 297 6.88 -6.52 -11.46
CA ILE A 297 6.67 -7.31 -12.69
C ILE A 297 6.21 -6.37 -13.79
N TYR A 298 6.94 -6.35 -14.90
CA TYR A 298 6.52 -5.66 -16.11
C TYR A 298 5.94 -6.66 -17.10
N SER A 299 4.68 -6.45 -17.48
CA SER A 299 3.97 -7.29 -18.44
C SER A 299 3.80 -6.56 -19.77
N TYR A 300 4.16 -7.20 -20.86
CA TYR A 300 3.98 -6.72 -22.21
C TYR A 300 3.39 -7.81 -23.10
N LYS A 301 3.07 -7.47 -24.35
CA LYS A 301 2.33 -8.36 -25.25
C LYS A 301 2.92 -9.77 -25.35
N ASP A 302 4.23 -9.89 -25.42
CA ASP A 302 4.93 -11.13 -25.73
C ASP A 302 5.65 -11.76 -24.53
N GLY A 303 5.46 -11.24 -23.31
CA GLY A 303 6.10 -11.79 -22.13
C GLY A 303 6.04 -10.90 -20.87
N ILE A 304 6.89 -11.23 -19.92
CA ILE A 304 7.08 -10.50 -18.68
C ILE A 304 8.55 -10.23 -18.42
N VAL A 305 8.84 -9.14 -17.70
CA VAL A 305 10.15 -8.87 -17.13
C VAL A 305 10.02 -8.84 -15.61
N LEU A 306 10.83 -9.62 -14.92
CA LEU A 306 10.98 -9.58 -13.48
C LEU A 306 12.04 -8.53 -13.16
N ARG A 307 11.63 -7.47 -12.45
CA ARG A 307 12.50 -6.34 -12.14
C ARG A 307 13.33 -6.60 -10.88
N SER A 308 14.32 -5.77 -10.60
CA SER A 308 15.23 -5.93 -9.47
C SER A 308 14.50 -6.14 -8.13
N THR A 309 13.42 -5.42 -7.90
CA THR A 309 12.58 -5.56 -6.70
C THR A 309 11.87 -6.91 -6.59
N TYR A 310 11.50 -7.55 -7.72
CA TYR A 310 10.93 -8.90 -7.70
C TYR A 310 11.89 -9.92 -7.08
N HIS A 311 13.15 -9.85 -7.45
CA HIS A 311 14.16 -10.78 -6.93
C HIS A 311 14.39 -10.62 -5.43
N VAL A 312 14.22 -9.40 -4.89
CA VAL A 312 14.23 -9.18 -3.45
C VAL A 312 13.06 -9.89 -2.78
N PHE A 313 11.84 -9.74 -3.30
CA PHE A 313 10.69 -10.48 -2.78
C PHE A 313 10.87 -11.98 -2.86
N ASP A 314 11.44 -12.48 -3.96
CA ASP A 314 11.73 -13.91 -4.15
C ASP A 314 12.68 -14.44 -3.06
N LEU A 315 13.75 -13.69 -2.76
CA LEU A 315 14.68 -14.03 -1.67
C LEU A 315 13.96 -14.07 -0.31
N TYR A 316 13.18 -13.04 0.03
CA TYR A 316 12.52 -12.98 1.34
C TYR A 316 11.46 -14.07 1.50
N VAL A 317 10.63 -14.30 0.48
CA VAL A 317 9.56 -15.31 0.52
C VAL A 317 10.09 -16.74 0.61
N ASN A 318 11.24 -17.03 -0.01
CA ASN A 318 11.75 -18.39 -0.08
C ASN A 318 12.80 -18.72 0.98
N TYR A 319 13.48 -17.72 1.55
CA TYR A 319 14.62 -17.97 2.43
C TYR A 319 14.50 -17.38 3.83
N MET A 320 13.66 -16.37 4.06
CA MET A 320 13.44 -15.88 5.42
C MET A 320 12.47 -16.79 6.18
N GLY A 321 12.72 -16.97 7.47
CA GLY A 321 11.88 -17.75 8.37
C GLY A 321 10.63 -17.00 8.81
N ASP A 322 9.75 -17.70 9.50
CA ASP A 322 8.46 -17.21 10.00
C ASP A 322 8.50 -16.63 11.42
N LEU A 323 9.65 -16.75 12.11
CA LEU A 323 9.90 -16.15 13.43
C LEU A 323 11.04 -15.14 13.30
N VAL A 324 10.81 -13.88 13.66
CA VAL A 324 11.88 -12.90 13.77
C VAL A 324 12.62 -13.10 15.09
N LEU A 325 13.95 -13.12 15.00
CA LEU A 325 14.81 -13.22 16.16
C LEU A 325 15.21 -11.83 16.66
N ASP A 326 15.40 -11.71 17.96
CA ASP A 326 16.10 -10.55 18.52
C ASP A 326 17.59 -10.68 18.18
N ASP A 327 18.12 -9.70 17.46
CA ASP A 327 19.52 -9.70 17.02
C ASP A 327 20.25 -8.45 17.50
N TRP A 328 21.54 -8.54 17.60
CA TRP A 328 22.43 -7.43 17.93
C TRP A 328 23.79 -7.65 17.29
N GLN A 329 24.49 -6.55 17.01
CA GLN A 329 25.79 -6.56 16.36
C GLN A 329 26.85 -6.09 17.34
N GLU A 330 27.94 -6.83 17.43
CA GLU A 330 29.15 -6.41 18.16
C GLU A 330 30.15 -5.77 17.21
N GLY A 331 30.94 -4.81 17.72
CA GLY A 331 32.02 -4.19 17.01
C GLY A 331 31.70 -2.81 16.47
N GLU A 332 32.43 -2.42 15.43
CA GLU A 332 32.21 -1.12 14.78
C GLU A 332 30.96 -1.16 13.91
N HIS A 333 30.13 -0.14 14.03
CA HIS A 333 28.97 0.08 13.18
C HIS A 333 29.31 1.11 12.11
N PRO A 334 29.83 0.69 10.95
CA PRO A 334 30.23 1.61 9.92
C PRO A 334 28.99 2.36 9.40
N LYS A 335 29.14 3.66 9.17
CA LYS A 335 28.07 4.55 8.77
C LYS A 335 28.33 5.12 7.40
N LEU A 336 27.26 5.25 6.64
CA LEU A 336 27.23 5.92 5.36
C LEU A 336 26.64 7.32 5.56
N THR A 337 27.40 8.37 5.23
CA THR A 337 26.89 9.73 5.19
C THR A 337 26.60 10.13 3.74
N VAL A 338 25.39 10.47 3.46
CA VAL A 338 24.90 10.80 2.11
C VAL A 338 24.23 12.15 2.07
N THR A 339 24.26 12.78 0.92
CA THR A 339 23.49 14.01 0.66
C THR A 339 22.13 13.63 0.07
N ALA A 340 21.06 13.84 0.84
CA ALA A 340 19.71 13.61 0.36
C ALA A 340 19.34 14.59 -0.79
N LYS A 341 18.28 14.27 -1.53
CA LYS A 341 17.80 15.07 -2.70
C LYS A 341 17.52 16.54 -2.34
N ASN A 342 17.14 16.82 -1.09
CA ASN A 342 16.92 18.17 -0.57
C ASN A 342 18.19 18.88 -0.06
N GLY A 343 19.37 18.30 -0.30
CA GLY A 343 20.68 18.86 0.09
C GLY A 343 21.08 18.60 1.55
N LYS A 344 20.25 17.98 2.38
CA LYS A 344 20.61 17.66 3.77
C LYS A 344 21.56 16.46 3.83
N GLN A 345 22.52 16.53 4.75
CA GLN A 345 23.34 15.38 5.11
C GLN A 345 22.53 14.44 6.00
N VAL A 346 22.53 13.15 5.64
CA VAL A 346 21.89 12.08 6.39
C VAL A 346 22.93 11.00 6.64
N THR A 347 23.03 10.54 7.87
CA THR A 347 23.90 9.42 8.24
C THR A 347 23.01 8.22 8.57
N THR A 348 23.27 7.09 7.92
CA THR A 348 22.59 5.82 8.12
C THR A 348 23.59 4.72 8.41
N GLU A 349 23.18 3.64 9.07
CA GLU A 349 24.01 2.46 9.22
C GLU A 349 24.35 1.89 7.83
N LEU A 350 25.60 1.48 7.64
CA LEU A 350 26.06 0.94 6.35
C LEU A 350 25.43 -0.41 6.04
N LEU A 351 25.25 -1.22 7.07
CA LEU A 351 24.61 -2.52 7.00
C LEU A 351 23.22 -2.49 7.62
N ASP A 352 22.29 -3.17 7.00
CA ASP A 352 20.94 -3.40 7.53
C ASP A 352 20.75 -4.92 7.67
N ILE A 353 20.53 -5.40 8.90
CA ILE A 353 20.56 -6.82 9.23
C ILE A 353 19.27 -7.19 9.98
N VAL A 354 18.73 -8.37 9.66
CA VAL A 354 17.64 -9.02 10.39
C VAL A 354 17.86 -10.53 10.37
N ALA A 355 17.71 -11.18 11.52
CA ALA A 355 17.71 -12.62 11.64
C ALA A 355 16.30 -13.18 11.81
N THR A 356 16.05 -14.33 11.17
CA THR A 356 14.79 -15.07 11.32
C THR A 356 15.05 -16.55 11.53
N GLN A 357 14.08 -17.26 12.10
CA GLN A 357 14.12 -18.71 12.27
C GLN A 357 12.90 -19.36 11.61
N HIS A 358 13.15 -20.48 10.95
CA HIS A 358 12.11 -21.36 10.45
C HIS A 358 11.57 -22.24 11.59
N SER A 359 10.32 -22.07 11.96
CA SER A 359 9.71 -22.81 13.08
C SER A 359 9.66 -24.32 12.84
N GLU A 360 9.58 -24.76 11.57
CA GLU A 360 9.47 -26.17 11.21
C GLU A 360 10.76 -26.97 11.46
N ASN A 361 11.94 -26.36 11.27
CA ASN A 361 13.21 -27.07 11.28
C ASN A 361 14.32 -26.39 12.10
N GLY A 362 14.05 -25.23 12.68
CA GLY A 362 15.00 -24.46 13.52
C GLY A 362 16.10 -23.77 12.72
N MET A 363 16.09 -23.81 11.39
CA MET A 363 17.10 -23.15 10.55
C MET A 363 17.02 -21.62 10.74
N ILE A 364 18.16 -20.99 10.89
CA ILE A 364 18.29 -19.53 10.99
C ILE A 364 18.66 -18.98 9.62
N SER A 365 17.95 -17.95 9.19
CA SER A 365 18.24 -17.16 8.00
C SER A 365 18.56 -15.72 8.42
N VAL A 366 19.60 -15.15 7.83
CA VAL A 366 20.01 -13.78 8.10
C VAL A 366 19.96 -12.97 6.80
N SER A 367 19.17 -11.89 6.79
CA SER A 367 19.21 -10.90 5.74
C SER A 367 20.28 -9.86 6.07
N ILE A 368 21.25 -9.69 5.18
CA ILE A 368 22.31 -8.70 5.31
C ILE A 368 22.30 -7.82 4.07
N VAL A 369 22.00 -6.54 4.25
CA VAL A 369 21.92 -5.57 3.17
C VAL A 369 23.09 -4.59 3.31
N ASN A 370 24.04 -4.66 2.37
CA ASN A 370 25.13 -3.70 2.29
C ASN A 370 24.70 -2.50 1.44
N LYS A 371 24.67 -1.32 2.06
CA LYS A 371 24.29 -0.05 1.41
C LYS A 371 25.49 0.69 0.78
N ASP A 372 26.73 0.19 0.98
CA ASP A 372 27.94 0.79 0.38
C ASP A 372 27.94 0.56 -1.14
N PRO A 373 27.99 1.62 -1.97
CA PRO A 373 28.01 1.46 -3.42
C PRO A 373 29.36 0.97 -3.97
N GLU A 374 30.44 1.04 -3.19
CA GLU A 374 31.81 0.86 -3.68
C GLU A 374 32.54 -0.31 -3.03
N HIS A 375 32.22 -0.67 -1.79
CA HIS A 375 33.02 -1.63 -1.04
C HIS A 375 32.20 -2.80 -0.50
N ALA A 376 32.79 -3.99 -0.59
CA ALA A 376 32.31 -5.15 0.16
C ALA A 376 32.61 -4.98 1.65
N GLN A 377 31.69 -5.45 2.49
CA GLN A 377 31.90 -5.45 3.95
C GLN A 377 32.22 -6.88 4.42
N THR A 378 33.07 -6.97 5.44
CA THR A 378 33.36 -8.23 6.13
C THR A 378 32.60 -8.24 7.45
N LEU A 379 31.90 -9.32 7.72
CA LEU A 379 31.12 -9.56 8.95
C LEU A 379 31.77 -10.68 9.73
#